data_cf325a7bd6ebf3944d9970c22da5b6db
#
_entry.id   cf325a7bd6ebf3944d9970c22da5b6db
#
_cell.length_a   1.000
_cell.length_b   1.000
_cell.length_c   1.000
_cell.angle_alpha   90.00
_cell.angle_beta   90.00
_cell.angle_gamma   90.00
#
_symmetry.space_group_name_H-M   'P 1'
#
loop_
_entity.id
_entity.type
_entity.pdbx_description
1 polymer ?
#
loop_
_entity_poly.entity_id
_entity_poly.type
_entity_poly.pdbx_seq_one_letter_code
_entity_poly.pdbx_strand_id
1 'polypeptide(L)'
;MEAMITVLAGDGIGPEVAAAGRAVLERIAQRHGHRFKFSDQLIGGAAIDAIGDPLPDGTVASCKDSYAVLLGAVGGPKWSDPNAPVRPEQGLLGLRSVLGVFANLRPVNIYPELAGASPIRAELLDGVDMMVVRELTGGIYFGAKTRDAFSASDVCKYHTHEIERIVRVAAHRRGDCSVFAARSGRHPTRDRAQSGGCSYRQPCRNTGR
;
A
#
# COMPACT_ATOMS: atom_id res chain seq x y z
N MET A 1 -6.22 23.73 9.03
CA MET A 1 -5.18 23.19 8.13
C MET A 1 -5.60 23.44 6.69
N GLU A 2 -4.69 23.89 5.83
CA GLU A 2 -4.90 23.98 4.38
C GLU A 2 -3.95 23.01 3.69
N ALA A 3 -4.46 22.23 2.72
CA ALA A 3 -3.67 21.24 2.01
C ALA A 3 -4.14 21.06 0.57
N MET A 4 -3.18 20.89 -0.36
CA MET A 4 -3.43 20.42 -1.72
C MET A 4 -3.40 18.89 -1.71
N ILE A 5 -4.38 18.26 -2.33
CA ILE A 5 -4.49 16.81 -2.49
C ILE A 5 -4.61 16.49 -3.98
N THR A 6 -3.66 15.76 -4.54
CA THR A 6 -3.79 15.23 -5.89
C THR A 6 -4.68 14.01 -5.87
N VAL A 7 -5.70 13.99 -6.74
CA VAL A 7 -6.64 12.88 -6.89
C VAL A 7 -6.29 12.13 -8.17
N LEU A 8 -5.96 10.87 -8.03
CA LEU A 8 -5.67 9.93 -9.10
C LEU A 8 -6.80 8.89 -9.13
N ALA A 9 -7.86 9.18 -9.84
CA ALA A 9 -9.00 8.28 -9.93
C ALA A 9 -8.61 6.92 -10.54
N GLY A 10 -7.79 6.93 -11.59
CA GLY A 10 -7.30 5.74 -12.27
C GLY A 10 -8.38 5.05 -13.09
N ASP A 11 -8.45 3.70 -12.97
CA ASP A 11 -9.16 2.82 -13.90
C ASP A 11 -10.32 2.07 -13.23
N GLY A 12 -11.24 1.55 -14.04
CA GLY A 12 -12.30 0.65 -13.59
C GLY A 12 -13.18 1.25 -12.50
N ILE A 13 -13.16 0.65 -11.29
CA ILE A 13 -13.89 1.14 -10.10
C ILE A 13 -13.24 2.38 -9.47
N GLY A 14 -12.03 2.75 -9.89
CA GLY A 14 -11.24 3.83 -9.31
C GLY A 14 -11.94 5.16 -9.22
N PRO A 15 -12.60 5.68 -10.27
CA PRO A 15 -13.35 6.93 -10.24
C PRO A 15 -14.44 6.96 -9.17
N GLU A 16 -15.20 5.87 -9.01
CA GLU A 16 -16.26 5.75 -8.01
C GLU A 16 -15.69 5.78 -6.59
N VAL A 17 -14.65 4.99 -6.34
CA VAL A 17 -13.98 4.92 -5.02
C VAL A 17 -13.30 6.24 -4.67
N ALA A 18 -12.64 6.87 -5.63
CA ALA A 18 -11.99 8.17 -5.43
C ALA A 18 -13.00 9.28 -5.14
N ALA A 19 -14.16 9.27 -5.81
CA ALA A 19 -15.24 10.22 -5.56
C ALA A 19 -15.80 10.05 -4.13
N ALA A 20 -16.03 8.82 -3.68
CA ALA A 20 -16.46 8.53 -2.31
C ALA A 20 -15.41 8.99 -1.28
N GLY A 21 -14.14 8.71 -1.52
CA GLY A 21 -13.03 9.16 -0.66
C GLY A 21 -12.94 10.69 -0.59
N ARG A 22 -13.09 11.39 -1.72
CA ARG A 22 -13.14 12.85 -1.79
C ARG A 22 -14.30 13.43 -0.98
N ALA A 23 -15.51 12.86 -1.10
CA ALA A 23 -16.67 13.30 -0.35
C ALA A 23 -16.46 13.20 1.18
N VAL A 24 -15.80 12.13 1.64
CA VAL A 24 -15.41 11.97 3.05
C VAL A 24 -14.43 13.07 3.48
N LEU A 25 -13.40 13.33 2.68
CA LEU A 25 -12.41 14.38 2.98
C LEU A 25 -13.06 15.77 3.04
N GLU A 26 -13.96 16.08 2.11
CA GLU A 26 -14.73 17.34 2.09
C GLU A 26 -15.60 17.47 3.35
N ARG A 27 -16.25 16.39 3.78
CA ARG A 27 -17.05 16.39 5.01
C ARG A 27 -16.22 16.59 6.27
N ILE A 28 -15.04 15.95 6.33
CA ILE A 28 -14.06 16.16 7.42
C ILE A 28 -13.58 17.62 7.43
N ALA A 29 -13.27 18.17 6.27
CA ALA A 29 -12.83 19.55 6.13
C ALA A 29 -13.88 20.52 6.69
N GLN A 30 -15.14 20.35 6.31
CA GLN A 30 -16.27 21.15 6.84
C GLN A 30 -16.40 21.04 8.36
N ARG A 31 -16.36 19.79 8.87
CA ARG A 31 -16.57 19.53 10.31
C ARG A 31 -15.46 20.09 11.19
N HIS A 32 -14.22 20.09 10.71
CA HIS A 32 -13.03 20.44 11.50
C HIS A 32 -12.37 21.76 11.08
N GLY A 33 -13.00 22.55 10.21
CA GLY A 33 -12.47 23.83 9.76
C GLY A 33 -11.19 23.70 8.94
N HIS A 34 -11.04 22.61 8.16
CA HIS A 34 -9.94 22.45 7.24
C HIS A 34 -10.30 22.98 5.86
N ARG A 35 -9.28 23.26 5.03
CA ARG A 35 -9.45 23.68 3.64
C ARG A 35 -8.62 22.77 2.75
N PHE A 36 -9.27 21.84 2.04
CA PHE A 36 -8.61 20.96 1.08
C PHE A 36 -8.89 21.47 -0.34
N LYS A 37 -7.84 21.57 -1.14
CA LYS A 37 -7.90 21.82 -2.58
C LYS A 37 -7.57 20.51 -3.29
N PHE A 38 -8.34 20.16 -4.31
CA PHE A 38 -8.16 18.91 -5.05
C PHE A 38 -7.66 19.22 -6.47
N SER A 39 -6.65 18.45 -6.91
CA SER A 39 -6.12 18.48 -8.28
C SER A 39 -6.32 17.11 -8.89
N ASP A 40 -7.21 16.99 -9.87
CA ASP A 40 -7.49 15.74 -10.56
C ASP A 40 -6.44 15.52 -11.66
N GLN A 41 -5.79 14.34 -11.65
CA GLN A 41 -4.75 13.95 -12.60
C GLN A 41 -4.96 12.53 -13.13
N LEU A 42 -4.45 12.26 -14.33
CA LEU A 42 -4.54 10.95 -14.98
C LEU A 42 -3.42 10.03 -14.53
N ILE A 43 -3.74 8.73 -14.39
CA ILE A 43 -2.78 7.65 -14.14
C ILE A 43 -3.32 6.33 -14.72
N GLY A 44 -2.42 5.39 -14.99
CA GLY A 44 -2.78 4.04 -15.37
C GLY A 44 -3.36 3.93 -16.78
N GLY A 45 -4.37 3.10 -16.95
CA GLY A 45 -5.03 2.87 -18.23
C GLY A 45 -5.74 4.09 -18.79
N ALA A 46 -6.34 4.91 -17.94
CA ALA A 46 -6.94 6.18 -18.34
C ALA A 46 -5.91 7.15 -18.94
N ALA A 47 -4.70 7.18 -18.39
CA ALA A 47 -3.60 7.98 -18.94
C ALA A 47 -3.05 7.39 -20.24
N ILE A 48 -2.93 6.06 -20.33
CA ILE A 48 -2.54 5.36 -21.58
C ILE A 48 -3.52 5.70 -22.70
N ASP A 49 -4.82 5.63 -22.43
CA ASP A 49 -5.86 5.92 -23.43
C ASP A 49 -5.82 7.39 -23.90
N ALA A 50 -5.48 8.31 -23.01
CA ALA A 50 -5.46 9.73 -23.32
C ALA A 50 -4.19 10.18 -24.07
N ILE A 51 -3.02 9.70 -23.65
CA ILE A 51 -1.72 10.20 -24.12
C ILE A 51 -0.67 9.11 -24.36
N GLY A 52 -0.99 7.83 -24.19
CA GLY A 52 -0.06 6.71 -24.41
C GLY A 52 0.94 6.46 -23.28
N ASP A 53 0.87 7.21 -22.17
CA ASP A 53 1.79 7.11 -21.03
C ASP A 53 0.99 6.82 -19.75
N PRO A 54 1.35 5.75 -18.97
CA PRO A 54 0.66 5.40 -17.74
C PRO A 54 0.93 6.37 -16.58
N LEU A 55 1.96 7.23 -16.68
CA LEU A 55 2.36 8.19 -15.65
C LEU A 55 2.84 9.51 -16.26
N PRO A 56 1.91 10.39 -16.67
CA PRO A 56 2.27 11.68 -17.27
C PRO A 56 3.15 12.55 -16.35
N ASP A 57 4.09 13.31 -16.93
CA ASP A 57 4.96 14.23 -16.18
C ASP A 57 4.15 15.25 -15.36
N GLY A 58 3.04 15.74 -15.88
CA GLY A 58 2.12 16.64 -15.17
C GLY A 58 1.54 16.00 -13.90
N THR A 59 1.22 14.70 -13.96
CA THR A 59 0.78 13.93 -12.79
C THR A 59 1.88 13.84 -11.75
N VAL A 60 3.10 13.54 -12.17
CA VAL A 60 4.27 13.48 -11.28
C VAL A 60 4.50 14.83 -10.59
N ALA A 61 4.47 15.92 -11.34
CA ALA A 61 4.64 17.27 -10.81
C ALA A 61 3.55 17.58 -9.77
N SER A 62 2.28 17.36 -10.11
CA SER A 62 1.16 17.59 -9.20
C SER A 62 1.28 16.78 -7.91
N CYS A 63 1.68 15.50 -8.00
CA CYS A 63 1.87 14.64 -6.83
C CYS A 63 3.02 15.11 -5.93
N LYS A 64 4.12 15.60 -6.50
CA LYS A 64 5.25 16.14 -5.71
C LYS A 64 4.90 17.43 -4.98
N ASP A 65 4.07 18.28 -5.60
CA ASP A 65 3.66 19.56 -5.02
C ASP A 65 2.50 19.42 -4.03
N SER A 66 1.88 18.23 -3.96
CA SER A 66 0.74 17.97 -3.07
C SER A 66 1.18 17.54 -1.69
N TYR A 67 0.34 17.87 -0.70
CA TYR A 67 0.49 17.36 0.68
C TYR A 67 0.22 15.85 0.77
N ALA A 68 -0.74 15.36 -0.04
CA ALA A 68 -1.10 13.95 -0.11
C ALA A 68 -1.65 13.59 -1.50
N VAL A 69 -1.62 12.31 -1.81
CA VAL A 69 -2.21 11.75 -3.04
C VAL A 69 -3.34 10.79 -2.64
N LEU A 70 -4.54 11.04 -3.17
CA LEU A 70 -5.68 10.11 -3.08
C LEU A 70 -5.71 9.27 -4.37
N LEU A 71 -5.42 7.99 -4.24
CA LEU A 71 -5.42 7.05 -5.36
C LEU A 71 -6.65 6.13 -5.30
N GLY A 72 -7.37 6.02 -6.41
CA GLY A 72 -8.47 5.07 -6.59
C GLY A 72 -7.95 3.66 -6.90
N ALA A 73 -8.05 3.23 -8.16
CA ALA A 73 -7.57 1.93 -8.62
C ALA A 73 -6.83 2.06 -9.96
N VAL A 74 -5.89 1.15 -10.23
CA VAL A 74 -5.12 1.13 -11.47
C VAL A 74 -5.18 -0.26 -12.07
N GLY A 75 -5.38 -0.33 -13.39
CA GLY A 75 -5.48 -1.56 -14.16
C GLY A 75 -6.91 -2.00 -14.41
N GLY A 76 -7.04 -2.95 -15.35
CA GLY A 76 -8.33 -3.51 -15.72
C GLY A 76 -8.21 -4.46 -16.91
N PRO A 77 -9.30 -5.19 -17.24
CA PRO A 77 -9.29 -6.21 -18.31
C PRO A 77 -8.83 -5.65 -19.67
N LYS A 78 -9.16 -4.39 -19.97
CA LYS A 78 -8.82 -3.72 -21.23
C LYS A 78 -7.32 -3.70 -21.51
N TRP A 79 -6.48 -3.58 -20.48
CA TRP A 79 -5.01 -3.46 -20.58
C TRP A 79 -4.27 -4.71 -20.08
N SER A 80 -4.97 -5.87 -20.06
CA SER A 80 -4.43 -7.13 -19.50
C SER A 80 -3.59 -7.94 -20.49
N ASP A 81 -3.36 -7.46 -21.72
CA ASP A 81 -2.52 -8.15 -22.69
C ASP A 81 -1.08 -8.29 -22.13
N PRO A 82 -0.57 -9.52 -21.95
CA PRO A 82 0.78 -9.74 -21.44
C PRO A 82 1.89 -9.24 -22.39
N ASN A 83 1.57 -9.02 -23.64
CA ASN A 83 2.50 -8.52 -24.66
C ASN A 83 2.39 -7.02 -24.90
N ALA A 84 1.48 -6.33 -24.20
CA ALA A 84 1.36 -4.88 -24.31
C ALA A 84 2.68 -4.19 -23.95
N PRO A 85 3.16 -3.23 -24.75
CA PRO A 85 4.42 -2.51 -24.49
C PRO A 85 4.34 -1.66 -23.25
N VAL A 86 3.14 -1.20 -22.91
CA VAL A 86 2.87 -0.32 -21.77
C VAL A 86 1.67 -0.85 -20.97
N ARG A 87 1.82 -0.88 -19.65
CA ARG A 87 0.80 -1.39 -18.72
C ARG A 87 0.46 -0.36 -17.65
N PRO A 88 -0.81 -0.29 -17.20
CA PRO A 88 -1.24 0.63 -16.16
C PRO A 88 -0.42 0.53 -14.86
N GLU A 89 -0.03 -0.69 -14.47
CA GLU A 89 0.73 -0.96 -13.25
C GLU A 89 2.12 -0.31 -13.25
N GLN A 90 2.70 -0.08 -14.44
CA GLN A 90 3.98 0.64 -14.57
C GLN A 90 3.86 2.08 -14.08
N GLY A 91 2.70 2.72 -14.30
CA GLY A 91 2.42 4.04 -13.78
C GLY A 91 2.42 4.08 -12.25
N LEU A 92 1.78 3.10 -11.61
CA LEU A 92 1.76 2.99 -10.17
C LEU A 92 3.15 2.72 -9.56
N LEU A 93 3.92 1.82 -10.18
CA LEU A 93 5.28 1.51 -9.74
C LEU A 93 6.21 2.73 -9.91
N GLY A 94 6.11 3.41 -11.06
CA GLY A 94 6.86 4.65 -11.33
C GLY A 94 6.53 5.74 -10.30
N LEU A 95 5.26 5.97 -10.02
CA LEU A 95 4.82 6.96 -9.04
C LEU A 95 5.38 6.67 -7.64
N ARG A 96 5.33 5.40 -7.19
CA ARG A 96 5.89 4.98 -5.89
C ARG A 96 7.40 5.26 -5.80
N SER A 97 8.12 4.96 -6.87
CA SER A 97 9.56 5.22 -6.96
C SER A 97 9.88 6.70 -6.89
N VAL A 98 9.20 7.52 -7.69
CA VAL A 98 9.44 8.98 -7.77
C VAL A 98 9.09 9.71 -6.47
N LEU A 99 8.04 9.27 -5.77
CA LEU A 99 7.64 9.83 -4.48
C LEU A 99 8.40 9.23 -3.29
N GLY A 100 9.19 8.17 -3.49
CA GLY A 100 9.92 7.49 -2.42
C GLY A 100 9.01 6.81 -1.39
N VAL A 101 7.77 6.45 -1.76
CA VAL A 101 6.79 5.83 -0.86
C VAL A 101 7.02 4.33 -0.79
N PHE A 102 7.86 3.91 0.14
CA PHE A 102 8.36 2.54 0.27
C PHE A 102 7.52 1.65 1.18
N ALA A 103 6.78 2.21 2.13
CA ALA A 103 6.04 1.45 3.14
C ALA A 103 4.54 1.43 2.84
N ASN A 104 3.99 0.27 2.54
CA ASN A 104 2.55 0.05 2.47
C ASN A 104 2.05 -0.44 3.83
N LEU A 105 1.13 0.30 4.41
CA LEU A 105 0.52 -0.01 5.70
C LEU A 105 -0.91 -0.48 5.46
N ARG A 106 -1.21 -1.72 5.86
CA ARG A 106 -2.54 -2.33 5.72
C ARG A 106 -3.07 -2.71 7.08
N PRO A 107 -3.89 -1.87 7.71
CA PRO A 107 -4.61 -2.27 8.92
C PRO A 107 -5.63 -3.36 8.56
N VAL A 108 -5.70 -4.38 9.39
CA VAL A 108 -6.66 -5.48 9.27
C VAL A 108 -7.42 -5.57 10.57
N ASN A 109 -8.61 -4.98 10.58
CA ASN A 109 -9.56 -5.01 11.68
C ASN A 109 -10.80 -5.74 11.21
N ILE A 110 -11.39 -6.53 12.07
CA ILE A 110 -12.65 -7.22 11.78
C ILE A 110 -13.79 -6.31 12.17
N TYR A 111 -14.67 -6.04 11.20
CA TYR A 111 -15.96 -5.41 11.45
C TYR A 111 -16.97 -6.49 11.85
N PRO A 112 -17.55 -6.42 13.07
CA PRO A 112 -18.46 -7.47 13.57
C PRO A 112 -19.62 -7.76 12.59
N GLU A 113 -20.11 -6.71 11.91
CA GLU A 113 -21.20 -6.80 10.94
C GLU A 113 -20.84 -7.64 9.69
N LEU A 114 -19.54 -7.76 9.39
CA LEU A 114 -19.01 -8.49 8.23
C LEU A 114 -18.41 -9.85 8.59
N ALA A 115 -18.32 -10.19 9.87
CA ALA A 115 -17.71 -11.44 10.33
C ALA A 115 -18.40 -12.68 9.74
N GLY A 116 -19.74 -12.63 9.58
CA GLY A 116 -20.53 -13.72 9.00
C GLY A 116 -20.32 -13.95 7.50
N ALA A 117 -19.74 -12.99 6.77
CA ALA A 117 -19.39 -13.13 5.35
C ALA A 117 -18.00 -13.76 5.13
N SER A 118 -17.22 -13.97 6.18
CA SER A 118 -15.88 -14.55 6.11
C SER A 118 -15.94 -16.07 5.97
N PRO A 119 -15.07 -16.70 5.16
CA PRO A 119 -14.91 -18.15 5.13
C PRO A 119 -14.14 -18.70 6.35
N ILE A 120 -13.58 -17.80 7.18
CA ILE A 120 -12.86 -18.16 8.40
C ILE A 120 -13.87 -18.26 9.55
N ARG A 121 -13.69 -19.25 10.42
CA ARG A 121 -14.54 -19.44 11.61
C ARG A 121 -14.53 -18.20 12.50
N ALA A 122 -15.69 -17.81 13.00
CA ALA A 122 -15.88 -16.57 13.76
C ALA A 122 -14.99 -16.47 15.00
N GLU A 123 -14.73 -17.61 15.67
CA GLU A 123 -13.88 -17.66 16.88
C GLU A 123 -12.42 -17.28 16.60
N LEU A 124 -11.98 -17.43 15.33
CA LEU A 124 -10.64 -17.06 14.90
C LEU A 124 -10.54 -15.59 14.46
N LEU A 125 -11.68 -14.94 14.28
CA LEU A 125 -11.76 -13.54 13.88
C LEU A 125 -11.86 -12.59 15.07
N ASP A 126 -12.26 -13.11 16.22
CA ASP A 126 -12.44 -12.29 17.42
C ASP A 126 -11.11 -11.69 17.89
N GLY A 127 -11.11 -10.39 18.14
CA GLY A 127 -9.94 -9.65 18.61
C GLY A 127 -8.81 -9.47 17.57
N VAL A 128 -9.05 -9.79 16.29
CA VAL A 128 -8.05 -9.57 15.25
C VAL A 128 -7.88 -8.05 15.00
N ASP A 129 -6.71 -7.55 15.37
CA ASP A 129 -6.22 -6.20 15.10
C ASP A 129 -4.73 -6.29 14.73
N MET A 130 -4.42 -6.17 13.45
CA MET A 130 -3.04 -6.26 12.98
C MET A 130 -2.73 -5.23 11.90
N MET A 131 -1.46 -4.86 11.81
CA MET A 131 -0.93 -4.03 10.75
C MET A 131 0.03 -4.85 9.88
N VAL A 132 -0.32 -5.05 8.61
CA VAL A 132 0.61 -5.63 7.62
C VAL A 132 1.45 -4.49 7.05
N VAL A 133 2.76 -4.57 7.27
CA VAL A 133 3.73 -3.61 6.75
C VAL A 133 4.48 -4.25 5.58
N ARG A 134 4.39 -3.65 4.39
CA ARG A 134 4.99 -4.20 3.16
C ARG A 134 5.94 -3.19 2.53
N GLU A 135 7.17 -3.64 2.23
CA GLU A 135 8.12 -2.90 1.41
C GLU A 135 7.67 -2.91 -0.06
N LEU A 136 7.71 -1.76 -0.74
CA LEU A 136 7.14 -1.59 -2.08
C LEU A 136 8.11 -1.15 -3.16
N THR A 137 9.32 -0.72 -2.81
CA THR A 137 10.27 -0.11 -3.75
C THR A 137 11.56 -0.90 -3.92
N GLY A 138 11.57 -2.14 -3.45
CA GLY A 138 12.65 -3.11 -3.63
C GLY A 138 12.14 -4.49 -4.03
N GLY A 139 13.04 -5.45 -4.04
CA GLY A 139 12.73 -6.86 -4.27
C GLY A 139 12.24 -7.16 -5.69
N ILE A 140 11.26 -8.04 -5.79
CA ILE A 140 10.74 -8.56 -7.06
C ILE A 140 10.11 -7.49 -7.96
N TYR A 141 9.67 -6.37 -7.40
CA TYR A 141 9.02 -5.29 -8.18
C TYR A 141 10.01 -4.51 -9.03
N PHE A 142 11.26 -4.38 -8.57
CA PHE A 142 12.30 -3.57 -9.20
C PHE A 142 13.54 -4.37 -9.59
N GLY A 143 13.53 -5.69 -9.34
CA GLY A 143 14.59 -6.61 -9.75
C GLY A 143 14.67 -6.76 -11.27
N ALA A 144 15.82 -7.14 -11.75
CA ALA A 144 16.02 -7.45 -13.17
C ALA A 144 15.16 -8.65 -13.59
N LYS A 145 14.53 -8.52 -14.75
CA LYS A 145 13.69 -9.57 -15.35
C LYS A 145 14.24 -9.93 -16.71
N THR A 146 14.37 -11.22 -16.98
CA THR A 146 14.78 -11.71 -18.29
C THR A 146 13.84 -12.81 -18.77
N ARG A 147 13.60 -12.89 -20.06
CA ARG A 147 12.83 -13.95 -20.68
C ARG A 147 13.36 -14.21 -22.08
N ASP A 148 13.55 -15.48 -22.39
CA ASP A 148 13.82 -15.98 -23.75
C ASP A 148 12.85 -17.11 -24.10
N ALA A 149 13.12 -17.85 -25.19
CA ALA A 149 12.26 -18.94 -25.64
C ALA A 149 12.27 -20.17 -24.70
N PHE A 150 13.28 -20.31 -23.86
CA PHE A 150 13.54 -21.50 -23.04
C PHE A 150 13.58 -21.22 -21.55
N SER A 151 13.79 -19.96 -21.16
CA SER A 151 13.97 -19.59 -19.75
C SER A 151 13.35 -18.24 -19.42
N ALA A 152 13.02 -18.07 -18.14
CA ALA A 152 12.63 -16.79 -17.57
C ALA A 152 13.24 -16.65 -16.18
N SER A 153 13.70 -15.45 -15.84
CA SER A 153 14.19 -15.15 -14.48
C SER A 153 13.58 -13.87 -13.95
N ASP A 154 13.38 -13.84 -12.63
CA ASP A 154 12.88 -12.69 -11.89
C ASP A 154 13.71 -12.54 -10.61
N VAL A 155 14.48 -11.45 -10.51
CA VAL A 155 15.42 -11.24 -9.41
C VAL A 155 14.73 -10.52 -8.26
N CYS A 156 14.74 -11.14 -7.08
CA CYS A 156 14.29 -10.53 -5.84
C CYS A 156 15.48 -10.07 -5.01
N LYS A 157 15.88 -8.79 -5.16
CA LYS A 157 17.05 -8.21 -4.49
C LYS A 157 16.60 -7.10 -3.54
N TYR A 158 17.11 -7.16 -2.30
CA TYR A 158 16.95 -6.09 -1.32
C TYR A 158 18.29 -5.57 -0.86
N HIS A 159 18.38 -4.26 -0.70
CA HIS A 159 19.52 -3.60 -0.07
C HIS A 159 19.30 -3.46 1.44
N THR A 160 20.38 -3.39 2.22
CA THR A 160 20.30 -3.26 3.69
C THR A 160 19.43 -2.10 4.13
N HIS A 161 19.59 -0.93 3.51
CA HIS A 161 18.81 0.27 3.85
C HIS A 161 17.28 0.09 3.59
N GLU A 162 16.89 -0.71 2.60
CA GLU A 162 15.50 -1.01 2.29
C GLU A 162 14.87 -1.88 3.39
N ILE A 163 15.63 -2.85 3.91
CA ILE A 163 15.23 -3.68 5.01
C ILE A 163 15.15 -2.86 6.31
N GLU A 164 16.16 -2.06 6.60
CA GLU A 164 16.20 -1.24 7.81
C GLU A 164 15.05 -0.24 7.87
N ARG A 165 14.76 0.48 6.78
CA ARG A 165 13.69 1.49 6.76
C ARG A 165 12.31 0.87 7.02
N ILE A 166 12.01 -0.29 6.43
CA ILE A 166 10.71 -0.94 6.61
C ILE A 166 10.57 -1.54 8.02
N VAL A 167 11.65 -2.10 8.57
CA VAL A 167 11.69 -2.60 9.96
C VAL A 167 11.48 -1.45 10.95
N ARG A 168 12.09 -0.27 10.72
CA ARG A 168 11.86 0.92 11.56
C ARG A 168 10.39 1.34 11.56
N VAL A 169 9.74 1.37 10.38
CA VAL A 169 8.30 1.67 10.28
C VAL A 169 7.47 0.66 11.07
N ALA A 170 7.77 -0.63 10.92
CA ALA A 170 7.07 -1.69 11.65
C ALA A 170 7.26 -1.57 13.17
N ALA A 171 8.48 -1.28 13.64
CA ALA A 171 8.81 -1.13 15.04
C ALA A 171 8.10 0.06 15.70
N HIS A 172 8.00 1.21 15.01
CA HIS A 172 7.31 2.39 15.53
C HIS A 172 5.80 2.19 15.70
N ARG A 173 5.20 1.26 14.95
CA ARG A 173 3.77 0.92 15.05
C ARG A 173 3.46 -0.10 16.15
N ARG A 174 4.47 -0.58 16.86
CA ARG A 174 4.35 -1.65 17.89
C ARG A 174 3.63 -1.20 19.17
N GLY A 175 3.27 0.08 19.32
CA GLY A 175 2.58 0.57 20.51
C GLY A 175 1.16 0.04 20.67
N ASP A 176 0.45 -0.27 19.55
CA ASP A 176 -0.98 -0.57 19.56
C ASP A 176 -1.40 -1.78 18.71
N CYS A 177 -0.50 -2.44 17.97
CA CYS A 177 -0.85 -3.55 17.06
C CYS A 177 0.19 -4.66 17.03
N SER A 178 -0.26 -5.91 16.87
CA SER A 178 0.61 -7.04 16.54
C SER A 178 1.18 -6.87 15.13
N VAL A 179 2.51 -6.79 14.99
CA VAL A 179 3.17 -6.56 13.70
C VAL A 179 3.60 -7.89 13.10
N PHE A 180 3.04 -8.27 11.96
CA PHE A 180 3.55 -9.34 11.11
C PHE A 180 4.40 -8.74 9.98
N ALA A 181 5.70 -8.99 10.00
CA ALA A 181 6.57 -8.76 8.86
C ALA A 181 6.53 -10.01 7.97
N ALA A 182 5.97 -9.90 6.78
CA ALA A 182 6.08 -10.97 5.78
C ALA A 182 7.54 -11.02 5.31
N ARG A 183 8.29 -12.03 5.74
CA ARG A 183 9.61 -12.36 5.19
C ARG A 183 9.40 -12.96 3.80
N SER A 184 9.99 -12.35 2.79
CA SER A 184 10.24 -13.03 1.53
C SER A 184 11.30 -14.13 1.77
N GLY A 185 10.88 -15.38 1.67
CA GLY A 185 11.71 -16.53 1.40
C GLY A 185 12.96 -16.78 2.25
N ARG A 186 12.80 -17.36 3.45
CA ARG A 186 13.61 -18.49 3.93
C ARG A 186 12.78 -19.29 4.91
N HIS A 187 12.60 -20.57 4.63
CA HIS A 187 12.18 -21.55 5.63
C HIS A 187 13.18 -21.53 6.80
N PRO A 188 12.74 -21.43 8.05
CA PRO A 188 13.62 -21.67 9.17
C PRO A 188 13.92 -23.18 9.21
N THR A 189 15.18 -23.54 8.97
CA THR A 189 15.71 -24.82 9.44
C THR A 189 15.47 -24.86 10.95
N ARG A 190 14.78 -25.91 11.38
CA ARG A 190 14.59 -26.22 12.79
C ARG A 190 15.95 -26.51 13.42
N ASP A 191 16.56 -25.50 14.03
CA ASP A 191 17.56 -25.72 15.05
C ASP A 191 16.90 -25.51 16.40
N ARG A 192 16.85 -26.64 17.14
CA ARG A 192 16.44 -26.76 18.52
C ARG A 192 17.47 -26.02 19.37
N ALA A 193 17.12 -24.90 19.95
CA ALA A 193 17.86 -24.35 21.10
C ALA A 193 16.87 -23.85 22.14
N GLN A 194 16.83 -24.64 23.20
CA GLN A 194 16.61 -24.38 24.62
C GLN A 194 15.92 -23.08 25.06
N SER A 195 14.79 -23.32 25.73
CA SER A 195 14.22 -22.65 26.93
C SER A 195 14.75 -21.25 27.30
N GLY A 196 13.95 -20.24 27.01
CA GLY A 196 13.97 -18.96 27.67
C GLY A 196 12.56 -18.38 27.65
N GLY A 197 11.87 -18.44 28.81
CA GLY A 197 10.48 -18.06 28.95
C GLY A 197 10.27 -16.56 28.60
N CYS A 198 9.42 -16.29 27.65
CA CYS A 198 8.86 -14.96 27.41
C CYS A 198 7.56 -14.86 28.22
N SER A 199 7.63 -14.17 29.37
CA SER A 199 6.47 -13.84 30.18
C SER A 199 5.65 -12.77 29.47
N TYR A 200 4.42 -13.09 29.12
CA TYR A 200 3.37 -12.14 28.74
C TYR A 200 3.17 -11.14 29.88
N ARG A 201 3.47 -9.85 29.66
CA ARG A 201 3.01 -8.78 30.52
C ARG A 201 1.74 -8.17 29.93
N GLN A 202 0.72 -8.12 30.76
CA GLN A 202 -0.59 -7.51 30.51
C GLN A 202 -0.48 -6.04 30.12
N PRO A 203 -1.49 -5.47 29.41
CA PRO A 203 -1.50 -4.08 29.01
C PRO A 203 -1.62 -3.14 30.21
N CYS A 204 -0.81 -2.08 30.22
CA CYS A 204 -0.92 -0.99 31.17
C CYS A 204 -2.28 -0.30 31.03
N ARG A 205 -3.10 -0.37 32.07
CA ARG A 205 -4.30 0.46 32.20
C ARG A 205 -3.86 1.91 32.30
N ASN A 206 -4.37 2.72 31.41
CA ASN A 206 -4.25 4.17 31.47
C ASN A 206 -5.17 4.68 32.60
N THR A 207 -4.60 4.99 33.76
CA THR A 207 -5.30 5.74 34.80
C THR A 207 -5.03 7.22 34.53
N GLY A 208 -6.09 7.94 34.18
CA GLY A 208 -6.07 9.36 33.95
C GLY A 208 -5.66 10.20 35.16
N ARG A 209 -5.06 11.33 34.88
CA ARG A 209 -5.33 12.64 35.46
C ARG A 209 -5.05 13.71 34.44
#